data_29f726ffa13512f07eebade09eb34042
#
_entry.id   29f726ffa13512f07eebade09eb34042
#
_cell.length_a   1.000
_cell.length_b   1.000
_cell.length_c   1.000
_cell.angle_alpha   90.00
_cell.angle_beta   90.00
_cell.angle_gamma   90.00
#
_symmetry.space_group_name_H-M   'P 1'
#
loop_
_entity.id
_entity.type
_entity.pdbx_description
1 polymer ?
#
loop_
_entity_poly.entity_id
_entity_poly.type
_entity_poly.pdbx_seq_one_letter_code
_entity_poly.pdbx_strand_id
1 'polypeptide(L)'
;MDVRQSIHSAHAKMLDTQGLRSEFLVEQVFEADKYTMVYSHIDRIIVGGIMPVAKTVSVGGEVGKQLGVSYFLERRELGVINIGGPGTITVDGQCFEIGHRDALYVGKGAKDVVFASIDASKPAKFYYNCAPAHTTYPTKKVTPADVAPVTLGDNLTSNRRTINKYFVPDVLETCQLSMGLTELAPGNLWNTMPCHTHERRMEVYFYFNMDEDACVFHMMGQPQETRHIVMHNEQAVISPSWSIHSGVGTKAYTFIWGMVGENQVFDDMDHVAVKDLR
;
A
#
# COMPACT_ATOMS: atom_id res chain seq x y z
N MET A 1 16.62 3.52 -5.49
CA MET A 1 15.44 2.62 -5.66
C MET A 1 15.93 1.20 -5.45
N ASP A 2 15.30 0.46 -4.54
CA ASP A 2 15.50 -0.99 -4.37
C ASP A 2 14.69 -1.71 -5.46
N VAL A 3 15.29 -2.70 -6.15
CA VAL A 3 14.62 -3.42 -7.24
C VAL A 3 14.53 -4.90 -6.88
N ARG A 4 13.30 -5.42 -6.84
CA ARG A 4 13.01 -6.82 -6.51
C ARG A 4 12.48 -7.57 -7.71
N GLN A 5 13.09 -8.72 -7.99
CA GLN A 5 12.64 -9.63 -9.04
C GLN A 5 11.39 -10.38 -8.60
N SER A 6 10.64 -10.88 -9.57
CA SER A 6 9.47 -11.71 -9.31
C SER A 6 9.91 -13.14 -9.00
N ILE A 7 9.63 -13.61 -7.79
CA ILE A 7 9.92 -14.99 -7.41
C ILE A 7 8.74 -15.92 -7.74
N HIS A 8 9.05 -17.10 -8.27
CA HIS A 8 8.05 -18.12 -8.56
C HIS A 8 7.57 -18.79 -7.26
N SER A 9 6.27 -19.11 -7.19
CA SER A 9 5.66 -19.73 -5.99
C SER A 9 6.35 -21.02 -5.53
N ALA A 10 6.84 -21.84 -6.48
CA ALA A 10 7.57 -23.07 -6.17
C ALA A 10 8.91 -22.81 -5.46
N HIS A 11 9.55 -21.66 -5.68
CA HIS A 11 10.77 -21.27 -4.99
C HIS A 11 10.47 -20.58 -3.65
N ALA A 12 9.40 -19.79 -3.59
CA ALA A 12 9.00 -19.07 -2.37
C ALA A 12 8.79 -20.00 -1.18
N LYS A 13 8.22 -21.19 -1.41
CA LYS A 13 8.01 -22.20 -0.36
C LYS A 13 9.30 -22.73 0.28
N MET A 14 10.45 -22.57 -0.40
CA MET A 14 11.76 -23.05 0.07
C MET A 14 12.54 -21.96 0.81
N LEU A 15 12.05 -20.73 0.85
CA LEU A 15 12.71 -19.63 1.56
C LEU A 15 12.62 -19.83 3.07
N ASP A 16 13.71 -19.54 3.75
CA ASP A 16 13.70 -19.36 5.20
C ASP A 16 13.12 -17.99 5.59
N THR A 17 13.09 -17.68 6.87
CA THR A 17 12.57 -16.41 7.39
C THR A 17 13.28 -15.21 6.76
N GLN A 18 14.61 -15.26 6.63
CA GLN A 18 15.38 -14.16 6.06
C GLN A 18 15.10 -14.01 4.56
N GLY A 19 14.99 -15.11 3.84
CA GLY A 19 14.62 -15.11 2.43
C GLY A 19 13.24 -14.52 2.19
N LEU A 20 12.22 -14.91 2.97
CA LEU A 20 10.88 -14.32 2.89
C LEU A 20 10.88 -12.81 3.16
N ARG A 21 11.64 -12.37 4.18
CA ARG A 21 11.75 -10.95 4.51
C ARG A 21 12.44 -10.16 3.40
N SER A 22 13.52 -10.66 2.82
CA SER A 22 14.23 -9.95 1.75
C SER A 22 13.41 -9.86 0.45
N GLU A 23 12.59 -10.87 0.14
CA GLU A 23 11.76 -10.86 -1.06
C GLU A 23 10.50 -9.98 -0.92
N PHE A 24 9.79 -10.08 0.21
CA PHE A 24 8.45 -9.54 0.32
C PHE A 24 8.30 -8.39 1.31
N LEU A 25 9.14 -8.27 2.34
CA LEU A 25 9.03 -7.23 3.34
C LEU A 25 9.71 -5.93 2.90
N VAL A 26 9.00 -4.81 2.99
CA VAL A 26 9.56 -3.45 2.96
C VAL A 26 9.66 -2.97 4.40
N GLU A 27 10.83 -3.18 4.98
CA GLU A 27 11.06 -2.99 6.42
C GLU A 27 11.09 -1.51 6.82
N GLN A 28 11.68 -0.67 5.97
CA GLN A 28 11.76 0.78 6.20
C GLN A 28 11.00 1.53 5.11
N VAL A 29 9.83 2.06 5.45
CA VAL A 29 8.98 2.84 4.54
C VAL A 29 9.26 4.34 4.67
N PHE A 30 9.58 4.84 5.85
CA PHE A 30 9.84 6.26 6.06
C PHE A 30 11.25 6.54 6.54
N GLU A 31 11.87 7.58 5.96
CA GLU A 31 13.14 8.16 6.40
C GLU A 31 13.02 9.69 6.30
N ALA A 32 13.48 10.40 7.35
CA ALA A 32 13.38 11.86 7.41
C ALA A 32 14.04 12.54 6.20
N ASP A 33 13.31 13.47 5.58
CA ASP A 33 13.75 14.29 4.45
C ASP A 33 14.15 13.51 3.18
N LYS A 34 13.60 12.29 3.05
CA LYS A 34 13.86 11.41 1.91
C LYS A 34 12.56 10.76 1.41
N TYR A 35 12.65 10.19 0.23
CA TYR A 35 11.73 9.17 -0.25
C TYR A 35 12.38 7.79 -0.16
N THR A 36 11.62 6.79 0.24
CA THR A 36 11.96 5.38 0.08
C THR A 36 11.20 4.83 -1.13
N MET A 37 11.81 3.88 -1.84
CA MET A 37 11.24 3.38 -3.09
C MET A 37 11.69 1.95 -3.35
N VAL A 38 10.73 1.03 -3.36
CA VAL A 38 10.92 -0.38 -3.75
C VAL A 38 10.14 -0.63 -5.03
N TYR A 39 10.83 -0.96 -6.10
CA TYR A 39 10.25 -1.41 -7.36
C TYR A 39 10.17 -2.93 -7.35
N SER A 40 8.96 -3.47 -7.47
CA SER A 40 8.75 -4.90 -7.65
C SER A 40 8.41 -5.23 -9.10
N HIS A 41 9.02 -6.30 -9.64
CA HIS A 41 8.64 -6.85 -10.93
C HIS A 41 7.29 -7.60 -10.90
N ILE A 42 6.69 -7.80 -9.72
CA ILE A 42 5.32 -8.28 -9.58
C ILE A 42 4.39 -7.11 -9.94
N ASP A 43 3.68 -7.22 -11.05
CA ASP A 43 2.84 -6.20 -11.66
C ASP A 43 3.47 -4.80 -11.77
N ARG A 44 4.80 -4.71 -11.64
CA ARG A 44 5.59 -3.48 -11.74
C ARG A 44 5.17 -2.37 -10.79
N ILE A 45 4.67 -2.74 -9.62
CA ILE A 45 4.34 -1.78 -8.57
C ILE A 45 5.59 -1.11 -8.01
N ILE A 46 5.47 0.13 -7.59
CA ILE A 46 6.43 0.80 -6.70
C ILE A 46 5.73 1.08 -5.38
N VAL A 47 6.39 0.71 -4.30
CA VAL A 47 5.94 0.91 -2.91
C VAL A 47 6.94 1.80 -2.21
N GLY A 48 6.47 2.75 -1.42
CA GLY A 48 7.37 3.58 -0.64
C GLY A 48 6.67 4.60 0.24
N GLY A 49 7.49 5.46 0.82
CA GLY A 49 7.05 6.53 1.68
C GLY A 49 7.90 7.78 1.53
N ILE A 50 7.33 8.91 1.90
CA ILE A 50 7.97 10.22 1.85
C ILE A 50 7.66 10.92 3.17
N MET A 51 8.71 11.33 3.89
CA MET A 51 8.57 12.01 5.18
C MET A 51 9.40 13.31 5.18
N PRO A 52 8.84 14.43 4.67
CA PRO A 52 9.47 15.73 4.78
C PRO A 52 9.48 16.20 6.24
N VAL A 53 10.62 16.58 6.78
CA VAL A 53 10.76 17.12 8.16
C VAL A 53 11.33 18.53 8.12
N ALA A 54 12.59 18.68 7.73
CA ALA A 54 13.28 19.96 7.68
C ALA A 54 13.26 20.61 6.29
N LYS A 55 12.96 19.84 5.25
CA LYS A 55 12.94 20.32 3.86
C LYS A 55 11.85 19.61 3.04
N THR A 56 11.50 20.21 1.93
CA THR A 56 10.64 19.55 0.93
C THR A 56 11.36 18.38 0.28
N VAL A 57 10.60 17.38 -0.15
CA VAL A 57 11.09 16.22 -0.88
C VAL A 57 10.42 16.18 -2.26
N SER A 58 11.21 16.11 -3.30
CA SER A 58 10.73 16.00 -4.68
C SER A 58 11.03 14.60 -5.24
N VAL A 59 10.09 14.05 -6.00
CA VAL A 59 10.27 12.81 -6.77
C VAL A 59 10.23 13.19 -8.25
N GLY A 60 11.40 13.33 -8.86
CA GLY A 60 11.51 13.90 -10.20
C GLY A 60 12.41 13.12 -11.16
N GLY A 61 13.15 13.83 -11.99
CA GLY A 61 13.89 13.30 -13.13
C GLY A 61 14.96 12.24 -12.83
N GLU A 62 15.58 12.27 -11.64
CA GLU A 62 16.58 11.25 -11.27
C GLU A 62 15.93 9.85 -11.14
N VAL A 63 14.75 9.77 -10.54
CA VAL A 63 13.97 8.53 -10.48
C VAL A 63 13.48 8.12 -11.87
N GLY A 64 13.07 9.08 -12.68
CA GLY A 64 12.68 8.83 -14.07
C GLY A 64 13.79 8.13 -14.84
N LYS A 65 15.04 8.57 -14.70
CA LYS A 65 16.20 7.95 -15.35
C LYS A 65 16.34 6.46 -15.01
N GLN A 66 16.13 6.08 -13.75
CA GLN A 66 16.18 4.68 -13.32
C GLN A 66 15.05 3.84 -13.93
N LEU A 67 13.94 4.46 -14.28
CA LEU A 67 12.79 3.83 -14.95
C LEU A 67 12.84 3.91 -16.49
N GLY A 68 13.92 4.48 -17.05
CA GLY A 68 14.09 4.66 -18.49
C GLY A 68 13.14 5.70 -19.10
N VAL A 69 12.79 6.74 -18.33
CA VAL A 69 11.89 7.84 -18.71
C VAL A 69 12.48 9.19 -18.29
N SER A 70 11.91 10.29 -18.77
CA SER A 70 12.43 11.64 -18.48
C SER A 70 12.05 12.14 -17.07
N TYR A 71 10.91 11.70 -16.54
CA TYR A 71 10.42 12.03 -15.20
C TYR A 71 9.56 10.89 -14.63
N PHE A 72 9.38 10.87 -13.33
CA PHE A 72 8.83 9.73 -12.58
C PHE A 72 7.48 9.23 -13.11
N LEU A 73 6.51 10.11 -13.35
CA LEU A 73 5.16 9.74 -13.74
C LEU A 73 4.91 9.82 -15.27
N GLU A 74 5.95 9.83 -16.11
CA GLU A 74 5.79 9.85 -17.57
C GLU A 74 4.92 8.68 -18.08
N ARG A 75 5.00 7.52 -17.45
CA ARG A 75 4.25 6.30 -17.82
C ARG A 75 3.54 5.66 -16.65
N ARG A 76 3.38 6.38 -15.55
CA ARG A 76 2.88 5.82 -14.29
C ARG A 76 1.86 6.75 -13.64
N GLU A 77 1.01 6.17 -12.81
CA GLU A 77 0.10 6.84 -11.90
C GLU A 77 0.54 6.63 -10.46
N LEU A 78 0.17 7.55 -9.58
CA LEU A 78 0.58 7.55 -8.18
C LEU A 78 -0.63 7.71 -7.26
N GLY A 79 -0.76 6.84 -6.30
CA GLY A 79 -1.70 6.97 -5.19
C GLY A 79 -0.95 7.21 -3.88
N VAL A 80 -1.36 8.25 -3.15
CA VAL A 80 -0.74 8.66 -1.88
C VAL A 80 -1.81 8.69 -0.79
N ILE A 81 -1.49 8.18 0.40
CA ILE A 81 -2.31 8.34 1.62
C ILE A 81 -1.41 8.89 2.71
N ASN A 82 -1.81 9.99 3.35
CA ASN A 82 -1.06 10.59 4.45
C ASN A 82 -1.46 9.94 5.80
N ILE A 83 -0.49 9.37 6.49
CA ILE A 83 -0.70 8.77 7.82
C ILE A 83 -0.06 9.59 8.96
N GLY A 84 0.62 10.68 8.62
CA GLY A 84 1.28 11.57 9.58
C GLY A 84 0.49 12.84 9.89
N GLY A 85 1.19 13.87 10.30
CA GLY A 85 0.66 15.23 10.46
C GLY A 85 0.24 15.85 9.13
N PRO A 86 -0.38 17.03 9.13
CA PRO A 86 -0.81 17.69 7.90
C PRO A 86 0.40 18.10 7.04
N GLY A 87 0.25 17.98 5.73
CA GLY A 87 1.26 18.37 4.76
C GLY A 87 0.65 18.85 3.46
N THR A 88 1.50 19.10 2.48
CA THR A 88 1.10 19.49 1.13
C THR A 88 1.77 18.61 0.08
N ILE A 89 1.07 18.39 -1.02
CA ILE A 89 1.62 17.79 -2.23
C ILE A 89 1.38 18.80 -3.35
N THR A 90 2.45 19.30 -3.96
CA THR A 90 2.37 20.18 -5.12
C THR A 90 2.65 19.39 -6.38
N VAL A 91 1.69 19.37 -7.32
CA VAL A 91 1.77 18.67 -8.60
C VAL A 91 1.77 19.70 -9.72
N ASP A 92 2.84 19.81 -10.48
CA ASP A 92 2.99 20.76 -11.60
C ASP A 92 2.56 22.19 -11.22
N GLY A 93 2.92 22.65 -10.00
CA GLY A 93 2.58 23.95 -9.47
C GLY A 93 1.22 24.07 -8.77
N GLN A 94 0.35 23.08 -8.87
CA GLN A 94 -0.91 23.06 -8.12
C GLN A 94 -0.69 22.43 -6.75
N CYS A 95 -0.97 23.18 -5.68
CA CYS A 95 -0.82 22.73 -4.29
C CYS A 95 -2.11 22.09 -3.76
N PHE A 96 -1.98 20.93 -3.13
CA PHE A 96 -3.03 20.21 -2.42
C PHE A 96 -2.65 20.09 -0.95
N GLU A 97 -3.50 20.59 -0.05
CA GLU A 97 -3.38 20.32 1.38
C GLU A 97 -3.89 18.91 1.69
N ILE A 98 -3.07 18.11 2.37
CA ILE A 98 -3.32 16.69 2.64
C ILE A 98 -3.26 16.47 4.15
N GLY A 99 -4.42 16.35 4.77
CA GLY A 99 -4.56 16.04 6.19
C GLY A 99 -4.29 14.57 6.51
N HIS A 100 -4.38 14.23 7.78
CA HIS A 100 -4.29 12.83 8.23
C HIS A 100 -5.41 11.99 7.60
N ARG A 101 -5.03 10.87 6.95
CA ARG A 101 -5.93 9.97 6.20
C ARG A 101 -6.54 10.57 4.93
N ASP A 102 -6.15 11.77 4.53
CA ASP A 102 -6.46 12.24 3.19
C ASP A 102 -5.59 11.49 2.16
N ALA A 103 -6.14 11.33 0.97
CA ALA A 103 -5.46 10.69 -0.15
C ALA A 103 -5.36 11.63 -1.36
N LEU A 104 -4.33 11.47 -2.18
CA LEU A 104 -4.17 12.14 -3.46
C LEU A 104 -3.85 11.11 -4.54
N TYR A 105 -4.67 11.08 -5.57
CA TYR A 105 -4.35 10.41 -6.82
C TYR A 105 -3.66 11.41 -7.76
N VAL A 106 -2.53 11.03 -8.34
CA VAL A 106 -1.81 11.81 -9.34
C VAL A 106 -1.74 11.01 -10.63
N GLY A 107 -2.35 11.55 -11.67
CA GLY A 107 -2.42 10.91 -12.98
C GLY A 107 -1.08 10.89 -13.71
N LYS A 108 -0.99 9.98 -14.68
CA LYS A 108 0.14 9.90 -15.61
C LYS A 108 0.38 11.24 -16.30
N GLY A 109 1.65 11.61 -16.42
CA GLY A 109 2.10 12.82 -17.16
C GLY A 109 2.50 13.97 -16.23
N ALA A 110 2.22 13.92 -14.92
CA ALA A 110 2.70 14.90 -13.96
C ALA A 110 4.24 14.89 -13.91
N LYS A 111 4.86 16.06 -14.06
CA LYS A 111 6.32 16.18 -14.17
C LYS A 111 6.99 16.41 -12.83
N ASP A 112 6.42 17.30 -12.04
CA ASP A 112 6.97 17.73 -10.76
C ASP A 112 5.98 17.38 -9.64
N VAL A 113 6.43 16.55 -8.69
CA VAL A 113 5.66 16.20 -7.51
C VAL A 113 6.51 16.49 -6.27
N VAL A 114 6.10 17.49 -5.50
CA VAL A 114 6.84 17.99 -4.34
C VAL A 114 6.01 17.83 -3.07
N PHE A 115 6.62 17.27 -2.04
CA PHE A 115 6.01 16.96 -0.75
C PHE A 115 6.58 17.86 0.34
N ALA A 116 5.73 18.36 1.23
CA ALA A 116 6.12 19.16 2.38
C ALA A 116 5.25 18.84 3.60
N SER A 117 5.82 18.96 4.79
CA SER A 117 5.08 19.01 6.05
C SER A 117 4.71 20.46 6.39
N ILE A 118 3.54 20.65 6.99
CA ILE A 118 3.14 21.96 7.52
C ILE A 118 3.87 22.24 8.85
N ASP A 119 4.06 21.20 9.66
CA ASP A 119 4.72 21.27 10.96
C ASP A 119 5.82 20.20 11.06
N ALA A 120 7.07 20.65 11.18
CA ALA A 120 8.22 19.77 11.31
C ALA A 120 8.23 18.94 12.61
N SER A 121 7.53 19.40 13.66
CA SER A 121 7.39 18.65 14.92
C SER A 121 6.38 17.50 14.83
N LYS A 122 5.49 17.56 13.83
CA LYS A 122 4.50 16.55 13.49
C LYS A 122 4.52 16.30 11.98
N PRO A 123 5.57 15.70 11.45
CA PRO A 123 5.76 15.60 10.01
C PRO A 123 4.65 14.79 9.35
N ALA A 124 4.33 15.16 8.13
CA ALA A 124 3.51 14.35 7.25
C ALA A 124 4.27 13.07 6.89
N LYS A 125 3.55 11.96 6.77
CA LYS A 125 4.05 10.67 6.34
C LYS A 125 3.20 10.19 5.18
N PHE A 126 3.69 10.39 3.99
CA PHE A 126 2.99 10.05 2.74
C PHE A 126 3.38 8.64 2.30
N TYR A 127 2.55 7.65 2.63
CA TYR A 127 2.67 6.31 2.05
C TYR A 127 2.15 6.35 0.61
N TYR A 128 2.84 5.68 -0.31
CA TYR A 128 2.42 5.65 -1.70
C TYR A 128 2.57 4.30 -2.39
N ASN A 129 1.69 4.06 -3.35
CA ASN A 129 1.84 3.05 -4.39
C ASN A 129 1.84 3.73 -5.76
N CYS A 130 2.65 3.23 -6.69
CA CYS A 130 2.74 3.76 -8.03
C CYS A 130 2.70 2.62 -9.04
N ALA A 131 1.81 2.73 -10.03
CA ALA A 131 1.53 1.70 -11.03
C ALA A 131 1.82 2.18 -12.45
N PRO A 132 2.09 1.28 -13.42
CA PRO A 132 2.06 1.64 -14.83
C PRO A 132 0.69 2.19 -15.24
N ALA A 133 0.68 3.17 -16.15
CA ALA A 133 -0.55 3.81 -16.59
C ALA A 133 -0.62 3.90 -18.12
N HIS A 134 -1.73 3.45 -18.71
CA HIS A 134 -1.97 3.45 -20.15
C HIS A 134 -2.63 4.75 -20.65
N THR A 135 -3.31 5.48 -19.75
CA THR A 135 -3.95 6.77 -20.04
C THR A 135 -3.72 7.78 -18.93
N THR A 136 -4.18 9.00 -19.10
CA THR A 136 -4.08 10.08 -18.12
C THR A 136 -5.44 10.35 -17.52
N TYR A 137 -5.58 10.20 -16.20
CA TYR A 137 -6.72 10.66 -15.43
C TYR A 137 -6.36 11.90 -14.62
N PRO A 138 -7.33 12.77 -14.28
CA PRO A 138 -7.08 13.98 -13.52
C PRO A 138 -6.52 13.70 -12.11
N THR A 139 -5.59 14.52 -11.65
CA THR A 139 -5.17 14.54 -10.25
C THR A 139 -6.36 14.92 -9.37
N LYS A 140 -6.63 14.11 -8.34
CA LYS A 140 -7.81 14.28 -7.48
C LYS A 140 -7.48 13.94 -6.03
N LYS A 141 -7.80 14.88 -5.14
CA LYS A 141 -7.81 14.62 -3.68
C LYS A 141 -9.08 13.85 -3.31
N VAL A 142 -8.93 12.87 -2.40
CA VAL A 142 -10.03 12.11 -1.78
C VAL A 142 -9.83 12.15 -0.29
N THR A 143 -10.85 12.53 0.45
CA THR A 143 -10.85 12.59 1.92
C THR A 143 -11.68 11.45 2.52
N PRO A 144 -11.56 11.15 3.82
CA PRO A 144 -12.45 10.19 4.47
C PRO A 144 -13.95 10.53 4.35
N ALA A 145 -14.29 11.81 4.13
CA ALA A 145 -15.66 12.25 3.93
C ALA A 145 -16.21 11.95 2.51
N ASP A 146 -15.33 11.74 1.54
CA ASP A 146 -15.70 11.45 0.14
C ASP A 146 -15.97 9.97 -0.09
N VAL A 147 -15.65 9.11 0.87
CA VAL A 147 -15.82 7.65 0.76
C VAL A 147 -16.91 7.16 1.70
N ALA A 148 -17.65 6.14 1.27
CA ALA A 148 -18.65 5.47 2.09
C ALA A 148 -17.97 4.31 2.84
N PRO A 149 -17.71 4.44 4.17
CA PRO A 149 -17.06 3.36 4.92
C PRO A 149 -17.99 2.15 5.04
N VAL A 150 -17.43 0.96 4.87
CA VAL A 150 -18.15 -0.31 5.02
C VAL A 150 -17.62 -1.05 6.24
N THR A 151 -18.46 -1.33 7.22
CA THR A 151 -18.11 -2.13 8.39
C THR A 151 -18.46 -3.61 8.13
N LEU A 152 -17.49 -4.48 8.27
CA LEU A 152 -17.62 -5.93 8.09
C LEU A 152 -17.10 -6.67 9.31
N GLY A 153 -17.52 -7.94 9.43
CA GLY A 153 -17.10 -8.85 10.49
C GLY A 153 -17.83 -8.63 11.80
N ASP A 154 -17.43 -9.37 12.82
CA ASP A 154 -18.07 -9.40 14.14
C ASP A 154 -17.02 -9.52 15.26
N ASN A 155 -17.34 -9.00 16.44
CA ASN A 155 -16.47 -9.09 17.61
C ASN A 155 -16.27 -10.54 18.10
N LEU A 156 -17.28 -11.41 17.90
CA LEU A 156 -17.18 -12.82 18.30
C LEU A 156 -16.15 -13.61 17.45
N THR A 157 -15.96 -13.17 16.21
CA THR A 157 -14.96 -13.73 15.30
C THR A 157 -13.65 -12.93 15.29
N SER A 158 -13.56 -11.89 16.15
CA SER A 158 -12.38 -11.02 16.28
C SER A 158 -11.91 -10.38 14.96
N ASN A 159 -12.85 -10.07 14.06
CA ASN A 159 -12.56 -9.53 12.72
C ASN A 159 -13.42 -8.32 12.33
N ARG A 160 -14.06 -7.66 13.29
CA ARG A 160 -14.81 -6.44 13.00
C ARG A 160 -13.88 -5.32 12.58
N ARG A 161 -14.14 -4.77 11.38
CA ARG A 161 -13.29 -3.76 10.76
C ARG A 161 -14.08 -2.82 9.88
N THR A 162 -13.54 -1.62 9.67
CA THR A 162 -14.10 -0.62 8.74
C THR A 162 -13.17 -0.46 7.54
N ILE A 163 -13.72 -0.57 6.35
CA ILE A 163 -13.02 -0.45 5.07
C ILE A 163 -13.38 0.90 4.44
N ASN A 164 -12.36 1.68 4.12
CA ASN A 164 -12.47 2.94 3.39
C ASN A 164 -11.81 2.76 2.02
N LYS A 165 -12.63 2.75 0.97
CA LYS A 165 -12.16 2.54 -0.42
C LYS A 165 -11.87 3.91 -1.05
N TYR A 166 -10.60 4.29 -1.19
CA TYR A 166 -10.19 5.60 -1.73
C TYR A 166 -10.10 5.60 -3.25
N PHE A 167 -9.34 4.69 -3.81
CA PHE A 167 -9.12 4.59 -5.25
C PHE A 167 -9.73 3.29 -5.76
N VAL A 168 -11.00 3.37 -6.08
CA VAL A 168 -11.81 2.32 -6.71
C VAL A 168 -12.71 2.98 -7.74
N PRO A 169 -13.20 2.27 -8.77
CA PRO A 169 -13.99 2.85 -9.85
C PRO A 169 -15.20 3.69 -9.40
N ASP A 170 -15.83 3.32 -8.29
CA ASP A 170 -16.98 4.06 -7.75
C ASP A 170 -16.63 5.44 -7.16
N VAL A 171 -15.34 5.69 -6.87
CA VAL A 171 -14.86 6.95 -6.26
C VAL A 171 -14.08 7.79 -7.26
N LEU A 172 -13.15 7.17 -7.99
CA LEU A 172 -12.41 7.80 -9.08
C LEU A 172 -11.84 6.75 -10.05
N GLU A 173 -11.68 7.14 -11.30
CA GLU A 173 -11.04 6.31 -12.31
C GLU A 173 -9.52 6.33 -12.18
N THR A 174 -8.90 5.16 -12.30
CA THR A 174 -7.46 4.94 -12.34
C THR A 174 -7.13 3.96 -13.48
N CYS A 175 -5.85 3.77 -13.81
CA CYS A 175 -5.47 2.80 -14.85
C CYS A 175 -5.42 1.36 -14.33
N GLN A 176 -4.69 1.13 -13.24
CA GLN A 176 -4.48 -0.19 -12.64
C GLN A 176 -4.50 -0.15 -11.11
N LEU A 177 -4.31 1.04 -10.53
CA LEU A 177 -4.13 1.21 -9.11
C LEU A 177 -5.48 1.23 -8.39
N SER A 178 -5.63 0.35 -7.39
CA SER A 178 -6.71 0.44 -6.40
C SER A 178 -6.11 0.55 -5.01
N MET A 179 -6.61 1.46 -4.18
CA MET A 179 -6.11 1.66 -2.82
C MET A 179 -7.23 1.98 -1.84
N GLY A 180 -7.04 1.54 -0.63
CA GLY A 180 -7.89 1.91 0.49
C GLY A 180 -7.24 1.62 1.84
N LEU A 181 -8.01 1.86 2.88
CA LEU A 181 -7.57 1.74 4.26
C LEU A 181 -8.58 0.91 5.04
N THR A 182 -8.09 -0.06 5.79
CA THR A 182 -8.90 -0.89 6.69
C THR A 182 -8.43 -0.71 8.11
N GLU A 183 -9.37 -0.40 9.00
CA GLU A 183 -9.14 -0.20 10.43
C GLU A 183 -9.88 -1.26 11.23
N LEU A 184 -9.15 -1.99 12.06
CA LEU A 184 -9.76 -2.96 12.97
C LEU A 184 -10.38 -2.24 14.17
N ALA A 185 -11.58 -2.65 14.56
CA ALA A 185 -12.20 -2.16 15.77
C ALA A 185 -11.40 -2.64 17.01
N PRO A 186 -11.39 -1.87 18.12
CA PRO A 186 -10.70 -2.27 19.34
C PRO A 186 -11.05 -3.71 19.78
N GLY A 187 -10.05 -4.49 20.14
CA GLY A 187 -10.20 -5.91 20.51
C GLY A 187 -10.35 -6.89 19.35
N ASN A 188 -10.32 -6.41 18.11
CA ASN A 188 -10.33 -7.25 16.93
C ASN A 188 -8.91 -7.38 16.37
N LEU A 189 -8.54 -8.58 15.94
CA LEU A 189 -7.16 -8.94 15.62
C LEU A 189 -6.98 -9.44 14.19
N TRP A 190 -8.05 -9.96 13.54
CA TRP A 190 -8.00 -10.56 12.22
C TRP A 190 -8.46 -9.62 11.11
N ASN A 191 -7.70 -9.55 10.04
CA ASN A 191 -8.18 -9.03 8.75
C ASN A 191 -8.15 -10.15 7.70
N THR A 192 -9.03 -10.02 6.69
CA THR A 192 -9.03 -10.85 5.48
C THR A 192 -9.00 -12.36 5.80
N MET A 193 -9.81 -12.75 6.78
CA MET A 193 -10.05 -14.15 7.11
C MET A 193 -11.57 -14.41 7.11
N PRO A 194 -12.07 -15.35 6.28
CA PRO A 194 -11.36 -16.22 5.32
C PRO A 194 -10.54 -15.42 4.30
N CYS A 195 -9.38 -15.97 3.97
CA CYS A 195 -8.48 -15.34 3.02
C CYS A 195 -8.85 -15.65 1.56
N HIS A 196 -8.16 -15.02 0.63
CA HIS A 196 -8.32 -15.21 -0.81
C HIS A 196 -7.01 -15.04 -1.55
N THR A 197 -7.00 -15.40 -2.82
CA THR A 197 -6.00 -15.02 -3.83
C THR A 197 -6.70 -14.26 -4.96
N HIS A 198 -5.95 -13.68 -5.87
CA HIS A 198 -6.49 -13.13 -7.12
C HIS A 198 -5.41 -13.09 -8.21
N GLU A 199 -5.52 -13.97 -9.21
CA GLU A 199 -4.56 -14.11 -10.31
C GLU A 199 -4.43 -12.86 -11.19
N ARG A 200 -5.43 -11.95 -11.17
CA ARG A 200 -5.51 -10.77 -12.05
C ARG A 200 -4.76 -9.55 -11.53
N ARG A 201 -4.27 -9.58 -10.28
CA ARG A 201 -3.58 -8.46 -9.64
C ARG A 201 -2.76 -8.92 -8.43
N MET A 202 -1.73 -8.16 -8.12
CA MET A 202 -1.00 -8.28 -6.86
C MET A 202 -1.57 -7.36 -5.79
N GLU A 203 -1.17 -7.53 -4.54
CA GLU A 203 -1.55 -6.64 -3.45
C GLU A 203 -0.37 -6.33 -2.52
N VAL A 204 -0.37 -5.12 -1.94
CA VAL A 204 0.56 -4.71 -0.89
C VAL A 204 -0.25 -4.32 0.34
N TYR A 205 0.13 -4.83 1.51
CA TYR A 205 -0.36 -4.34 2.78
C TYR A 205 0.72 -3.51 3.47
N PHE A 206 0.36 -2.29 3.88
CA PHE A 206 1.17 -1.44 4.72
C PHE A 206 0.49 -1.30 6.09
N TYR A 207 1.11 -1.85 7.13
CA TYR A 207 0.59 -1.87 8.49
C TYR A 207 1.05 -0.64 9.27
N PHE A 208 0.13 0.03 9.97
CA PHE A 208 0.43 1.20 10.78
C PHE A 208 -0.58 1.38 11.91
N ASN A 209 -0.40 2.44 12.72
CA ASN A 209 -1.21 2.69 13.91
C ASN A 209 -1.19 1.51 14.87
N MET A 210 0.02 1.02 15.13
CA MET A 210 0.32 -0.07 16.03
C MET A 210 1.17 0.43 17.19
N ASP A 211 0.92 -0.13 18.37
CA ASP A 211 1.78 0.10 19.53
C ASP A 211 3.19 -0.48 19.30
N GLU A 212 4.19 0.08 19.99
CA GLU A 212 5.59 -0.35 19.84
C GLU A 212 5.82 -1.84 20.16
N ASP A 213 5.06 -2.38 21.12
CA ASP A 213 5.11 -3.78 21.56
C ASP A 213 4.15 -4.70 20.77
N ALA A 214 3.47 -4.18 19.74
CA ALA A 214 2.56 -4.95 18.90
C ALA A 214 3.22 -5.46 17.63
N CYS A 215 2.73 -6.58 17.13
CA CYS A 215 3.07 -7.09 15.81
C CYS A 215 1.86 -7.71 15.12
N VAL A 216 1.97 -7.88 13.80
CA VAL A 216 1.02 -8.62 12.97
C VAL A 216 1.74 -9.79 12.34
N PHE A 217 1.18 -10.99 12.46
CA PHE A 217 1.58 -12.15 11.67
C PHE A 217 0.86 -12.06 10.32
N HIS A 218 1.57 -11.58 9.31
CA HIS A 218 1.05 -11.54 7.95
C HIS A 218 1.17 -12.91 7.32
N MET A 219 0.04 -13.55 7.08
CA MET A 219 -0.04 -14.85 6.41
C MET A 219 0.07 -14.68 4.91
N MET A 220 0.96 -15.43 4.30
CA MET A 220 1.25 -15.42 2.87
C MET A 220 1.53 -16.83 2.35
N GLY A 221 1.83 -16.96 1.06
CA GLY A 221 2.11 -18.21 0.39
C GLY A 221 0.91 -18.77 -0.36
N GLN A 222 1.08 -19.90 -1.01
CA GLN A 222 -0.06 -20.61 -1.61
C GLN A 222 -0.95 -21.15 -0.49
N PRO A 223 -2.26 -21.31 -0.72
CA PRO A 223 -3.19 -21.79 0.31
C PRO A 223 -2.80 -23.10 0.99
N GLN A 224 -2.12 -24.00 0.27
CA GLN A 224 -1.67 -25.30 0.78
C GLN A 224 -0.21 -25.31 1.26
N GLU A 225 0.44 -24.15 1.28
CA GLU A 225 1.85 -23.97 1.70
C GLU A 225 2.01 -22.60 2.35
N THR A 226 1.27 -22.37 3.44
CA THR A 226 1.25 -21.07 4.09
C THR A 226 2.55 -20.76 4.80
N ARG A 227 2.92 -19.50 4.78
CA ARG A 227 4.05 -18.87 5.48
C ARG A 227 3.54 -17.68 6.26
N HIS A 228 4.40 -17.09 7.06
CA HIS A 228 4.11 -15.80 7.69
C HIS A 228 5.34 -14.91 7.75
N ILE A 229 5.10 -13.62 7.80
CA ILE A 229 6.10 -12.59 8.07
C ILE A 229 5.62 -11.80 9.27
N VAL A 230 6.47 -11.66 10.30
CA VAL A 230 6.17 -10.80 11.45
C VAL A 230 6.38 -9.35 11.02
N MET A 231 5.29 -8.58 11.08
CA MET A 231 5.23 -7.18 10.68
C MET A 231 5.19 -6.28 11.91
N HIS A 232 5.91 -5.18 11.85
CA HIS A 232 5.87 -4.10 12.85
C HIS A 232 5.26 -2.83 12.27
N ASN A 233 5.10 -1.83 13.15
CA ASN A 233 4.54 -0.55 12.75
C ASN A 233 5.30 0.08 11.57
N GLU A 234 4.56 0.63 10.62
CA GLU A 234 5.07 1.31 9.42
C GLU A 234 5.92 0.42 8.49
N GLN A 235 5.59 -0.87 8.41
CA GLN A 235 6.18 -1.81 7.45
C GLN A 235 5.17 -2.24 6.39
N ALA A 236 5.66 -2.53 5.19
CA ALA A 236 4.83 -3.03 4.09
C ALA A 236 5.25 -4.44 3.65
N VAL A 237 4.31 -5.19 3.09
CA VAL A 237 4.55 -6.53 2.56
C VAL A 237 3.93 -6.66 1.17
N ILE A 238 4.70 -7.18 0.24
CA ILE A 238 4.32 -7.41 -1.16
C ILE A 238 3.73 -8.81 -1.26
N SER A 239 2.48 -8.92 -1.71
CA SER A 239 1.78 -10.19 -1.91
C SER A 239 1.57 -10.45 -3.40
N PRO A 240 2.28 -11.44 -3.99
CA PRO A 240 2.04 -11.85 -5.37
C PRO A 240 0.61 -12.38 -5.58
N SER A 241 0.14 -12.40 -6.82
CA SER A 241 -1.18 -12.89 -7.19
C SER A 241 -1.51 -14.29 -6.68
N TRP A 242 -0.53 -15.19 -6.67
CA TRP A 242 -0.65 -16.57 -6.18
C TRP A 242 -0.69 -16.72 -4.65
N SER A 243 -0.40 -15.63 -3.92
CA SER A 243 -0.28 -15.66 -2.46
C SER A 243 -1.59 -15.22 -1.80
N ILE A 244 -1.99 -15.94 -0.76
CA ILE A 244 -2.95 -15.38 0.19
C ILE A 244 -2.33 -14.16 0.87
N HIS A 245 -3.17 -13.27 1.38
CA HIS A 245 -2.78 -12.11 2.18
C HIS A 245 -3.82 -11.91 3.28
N SER A 246 -3.42 -12.18 4.49
CA SER A 246 -4.24 -12.09 5.69
C SER A 246 -3.35 -11.69 6.86
N GLY A 247 -3.92 -11.23 7.95
CA GLY A 247 -3.13 -10.87 9.10
C GLY A 247 -3.86 -11.10 10.41
N VAL A 248 -3.09 -11.47 11.43
CA VAL A 248 -3.57 -11.49 12.81
C VAL A 248 -2.59 -10.72 13.69
N GLY A 249 -3.10 -9.70 14.38
CA GLY A 249 -2.29 -8.87 15.27
C GLY A 249 -2.31 -9.34 16.71
N THR A 250 -1.32 -8.92 17.48
CA THR A 250 -1.33 -9.02 18.94
C THR A 250 -2.23 -7.97 19.59
N LYS A 251 -2.52 -6.89 18.86
CA LYS A 251 -3.47 -5.82 19.18
C LYS A 251 -4.19 -5.39 17.90
N ALA A 252 -5.22 -4.56 18.00
CA ALA A 252 -5.87 -3.96 16.83
C ALA A 252 -4.88 -3.05 16.08
N TYR A 253 -5.01 -2.96 14.78
CA TYR A 253 -4.13 -2.19 13.89
C TYR A 253 -4.94 -1.62 12.71
N THR A 254 -4.28 -0.77 11.96
CA THR A 254 -4.78 -0.25 10.69
C THR A 254 -3.82 -0.68 9.57
N PHE A 255 -4.35 -0.90 8.38
CA PHE A 255 -3.50 -1.13 7.22
C PHE A 255 -4.05 -0.46 5.97
N ILE A 256 -3.13 -0.02 5.12
CA ILE A 256 -3.45 0.39 3.75
C ILE A 256 -3.23 -0.83 2.86
N TRP A 257 -4.20 -1.10 2.02
CA TRP A 257 -4.09 -2.05 0.93
C TRP A 257 -3.96 -1.30 -0.39
N GLY A 258 -3.06 -1.79 -1.23
CA GLY A 258 -2.84 -1.27 -2.59
C GLY A 258 -2.71 -2.41 -3.57
N MET A 259 -3.53 -2.40 -4.61
CA MET A 259 -3.57 -3.43 -5.65
C MET A 259 -3.16 -2.84 -6.99
N VAL A 260 -2.42 -3.61 -7.78
CA VAL A 260 -2.06 -3.29 -9.15
C VAL A 260 -2.23 -4.54 -10.01
N GLY A 261 -2.90 -4.39 -11.14
CA GLY A 261 -3.11 -5.45 -12.11
C GLY A 261 -4.18 -5.07 -13.14
N GLU A 262 -4.60 -6.02 -13.93
CA GLU A 262 -5.54 -5.77 -15.02
C GLU A 262 -7.01 -5.66 -14.59
N ASN A 263 -7.36 -6.06 -13.36
CA ASN A 263 -8.73 -6.01 -12.87
C ASN A 263 -8.87 -5.13 -11.62
N GLN A 264 -9.72 -4.11 -11.73
CA GLN A 264 -10.01 -3.15 -10.65
C GLN A 264 -11.32 -3.43 -9.90
N VAL A 265 -12.06 -4.46 -10.28
CA VAL A 265 -13.27 -4.87 -9.54
C VAL A 265 -12.86 -5.32 -8.15
N PHE A 266 -13.26 -4.57 -7.11
CA PHE A 266 -12.81 -4.82 -5.74
C PHE A 266 -13.11 -6.24 -5.27
N ASP A 267 -14.29 -6.77 -5.61
CA ASP A 267 -14.77 -8.08 -5.17
C ASP A 267 -14.27 -9.27 -6.05
N ASP A 268 -13.34 -9.02 -6.98
CA ASP A 268 -12.65 -10.09 -7.73
C ASP A 268 -11.65 -10.82 -6.82
N MET A 269 -12.16 -11.80 -6.10
CA MET A 269 -11.44 -12.57 -5.08
C MET A 269 -11.70 -14.06 -5.25
N ASP A 270 -10.64 -14.86 -5.33
CA ASP A 270 -10.69 -16.32 -5.32
C ASP A 270 -10.63 -16.79 -3.87
N HIS A 271 -11.80 -16.92 -3.24
CA HIS A 271 -11.92 -17.23 -1.82
C HIS A 271 -11.39 -18.63 -1.46
N VAL A 272 -10.65 -18.72 -0.37
CA VAL A 272 -10.10 -19.96 0.18
C VAL A 272 -10.85 -20.30 1.47
N ALA A 273 -11.45 -21.48 1.52
CA ALA A 273 -12.10 -21.94 2.74
C ALA A 273 -11.03 -22.22 3.82
N VAL A 274 -11.28 -21.79 5.06
CA VAL A 274 -10.32 -21.95 6.17
C VAL A 274 -9.87 -23.41 6.36
N LYS A 275 -10.77 -24.36 6.13
CA LYS A 275 -10.47 -25.81 6.22
C LYS A 275 -9.48 -26.31 5.17
N ASP A 276 -9.26 -25.55 4.09
CA ASP A 276 -8.40 -25.92 2.97
C ASP A 276 -7.00 -25.29 3.08
N LEU A 277 -6.77 -24.46 4.12
CA LEU A 277 -5.45 -23.91 4.43
C LEU A 277 -4.53 -24.95 5.08
N ARG A 278 -3.25 -24.91 4.71
CA ARG A 278 -2.18 -25.75 5.28
C ARG A 278 -0.89 -24.99 5.48
#